data_8c1fbb31f7fd57f257ba765ec5419c5b
#
_entry.id   8c1fbb31f7fd57f257ba765ec5419c5b
#
_cell.length_a   1.000
_cell.length_b   1.000
_cell.length_c   1.000
_cell.angle_alpha   90.00
_cell.angle_beta   90.00
_cell.angle_gamma   90.00
#
_symmetry.space_group_name_H-M   'P 1'
#
loop_
_entity.id
_entity.type
_entity.pdbx_description
1 polymer ?
#
loop_
_entity_poly.entity_id
_entity_poly.type
_entity_poly.pdbx_seq_one_letter_code
_entity_poly.pdbx_strand_id
1 'polypeptide(L)'
;QSMSDVAAFLSIDVDTRPKLSPAELVEKIDLILAAAQRYVGQFPQDTANRDVLNRKRTHRELSFHVFRVVEALLDCADGVELSYQYYADNPPTQMKSFGQIIDYGGQIRRRLVSWWDKFDDLSCQTSVTTYFGEKPLHEIMERTAWHAGQHVRQFMMLLEVMDIEPQCPLTSEDFAGLP
;
A
#
# COMPACT_ATOMS: atom_id res chain seq x y z
N GLN A 1 -16.94 -26.69 -15.95
CA GLN A 1 -16.86 -25.33 -16.55
C GLN A 1 -15.88 -24.51 -15.73
N SER A 2 -14.88 -23.92 -16.38
CA SER A 2 -13.91 -23.06 -15.69
C SER A 2 -14.50 -21.68 -15.43
N MET A 3 -13.90 -20.93 -14.48
CA MET A 3 -14.27 -19.53 -14.26
C MET A 3 -14.11 -18.68 -15.52
N SER A 4 -13.12 -19.00 -16.36
CA SER A 4 -12.91 -18.35 -17.66
C SER A 4 -14.08 -18.57 -18.62
N ASP A 5 -14.69 -19.79 -18.63
CA ASP A 5 -15.84 -20.09 -19.51
C ASP A 5 -17.09 -19.30 -19.08
N VAL A 6 -17.29 -19.16 -17.77
CA VAL A 6 -18.41 -18.37 -17.21
C VAL A 6 -18.21 -16.87 -17.46
N ALA A 7 -16.99 -16.38 -17.32
CA ALA A 7 -16.64 -14.98 -17.59
C ALA A 7 -16.82 -14.63 -19.08
N ALA A 8 -16.41 -15.50 -20.00
CA ALA A 8 -16.61 -15.32 -21.43
C ALA A 8 -18.11 -15.26 -21.79
N PHE A 9 -18.93 -16.09 -21.15
CA PHE A 9 -20.38 -16.09 -21.35
C PHE A 9 -21.06 -14.81 -20.85
N LEU A 10 -20.53 -14.23 -19.75
CA LEU A 10 -21.06 -13.01 -19.15
C LEU A 10 -20.41 -11.72 -19.70
N SER A 11 -19.49 -11.83 -20.66
CA SER A 11 -18.64 -10.72 -21.16
C SER A 11 -17.90 -9.99 -20.04
N ILE A 12 -17.51 -10.72 -18.98
CA ILE A 12 -16.71 -10.19 -17.88
C ILE A 12 -15.24 -10.33 -18.28
N ASP A 13 -14.52 -9.23 -18.24
CA ASP A 13 -13.07 -9.23 -18.46
C ASP A 13 -12.40 -9.93 -17.26
N VAL A 14 -11.87 -11.13 -17.50
CA VAL A 14 -11.09 -11.85 -16.48
C VAL A 14 -9.68 -11.29 -16.53
N ASP A 15 -9.18 -10.82 -15.41
CA ASP A 15 -7.81 -10.36 -15.28
C ASP A 15 -6.82 -11.46 -15.71
N THR A 16 -6.32 -11.34 -16.94
CA THR A 16 -5.38 -12.27 -17.57
C THR A 16 -3.92 -11.86 -17.37
N ARG A 17 -3.65 -10.82 -16.55
CA ARG A 17 -2.29 -10.36 -16.31
C ARG A 17 -1.45 -11.46 -15.68
N PRO A 18 -0.18 -11.59 -16.06
CA PRO A 18 0.77 -12.39 -15.29
C PRO A 18 0.82 -11.86 -13.86
N LYS A 19 0.60 -12.74 -12.89
CA LYS A 19 0.76 -12.36 -11.48
C LYS A 19 2.24 -12.14 -11.18
N LEU A 20 2.53 -11.06 -10.46
CA LEU A 20 3.87 -10.82 -9.93
C LEU A 20 4.22 -11.91 -8.90
N SER A 21 5.47 -12.34 -8.89
CA SER A 21 5.97 -13.22 -7.83
C SER A 21 6.00 -12.48 -6.49
N PRO A 22 6.02 -13.20 -5.34
CA PRO A 22 6.14 -12.58 -4.03
C PRO A 22 7.37 -11.66 -3.91
N ALA A 23 8.51 -12.05 -4.48
CA ALA A 23 9.72 -11.23 -4.49
C ALA A 23 9.50 -9.91 -5.24
N GLU A 24 8.92 -9.95 -6.45
CA GLU A 24 8.59 -8.75 -7.21
C GLU A 24 7.58 -7.86 -6.47
N LEU A 25 6.62 -8.46 -5.74
CA LEU A 25 5.67 -7.69 -4.92
C LEU A 25 6.37 -6.97 -3.76
N VAL A 26 7.32 -7.61 -3.09
CA VAL A 26 8.13 -6.97 -2.02
C VAL A 26 8.92 -5.79 -2.58
N GLU A 27 9.60 -5.98 -3.72
CA GLU A 27 10.34 -4.91 -4.39
C GLU A 27 9.43 -3.73 -4.78
N LYS A 28 8.25 -4.03 -5.34
CA LYS A 28 7.27 -2.98 -5.69
C LYS A 28 6.72 -2.27 -4.45
N ILE A 29 6.41 -2.99 -3.38
CA ILE A 29 5.95 -2.38 -2.13
C ILE A 29 7.04 -1.45 -1.58
N ASP A 30 8.31 -1.86 -1.55
CA ASP A 30 9.40 -1.01 -1.07
C ASP A 30 9.61 0.23 -1.95
N LEU A 31 9.55 0.08 -3.28
CA LEU A 31 9.59 1.19 -4.23
C LEU A 31 8.47 2.21 -3.98
N ILE A 32 7.23 1.72 -3.81
CA ILE A 32 6.05 2.53 -3.51
C ILE A 32 6.22 3.27 -2.18
N LEU A 33 6.68 2.58 -1.12
CA LEU A 33 6.91 3.20 0.19
C LEU A 33 8.06 4.22 0.15
N ALA A 34 9.11 3.98 -0.64
CA ALA A 34 10.18 4.95 -0.85
C ALA A 34 9.65 6.23 -1.51
N ALA A 35 8.80 6.09 -2.52
CA ALA A 35 8.12 7.21 -3.16
C ALA A 35 7.17 7.94 -2.19
N ALA A 36 6.40 7.17 -1.39
CA ALA A 36 5.53 7.75 -0.36
C ALA A 36 6.32 8.64 0.63
N GLN A 37 7.48 8.18 1.13
CA GLN A 37 8.32 8.97 2.02
C GLN A 37 8.78 10.28 1.35
N ARG A 38 9.21 10.23 0.07
CA ARG A 38 9.63 11.42 -0.68
C ARG A 38 8.49 12.42 -0.83
N TYR A 39 7.31 11.97 -1.23
CA TYR A 39 6.15 12.84 -1.47
C TYR A 39 5.58 13.42 -0.18
N VAL A 40 5.51 12.62 0.88
CA VAL A 40 5.12 13.12 2.22
C VAL A 40 6.10 14.19 2.71
N GLY A 41 7.40 14.06 2.39
CA GLY A 41 8.42 15.06 2.70
C GLY A 41 8.28 16.38 1.93
N GLN A 42 7.57 16.39 0.81
CA GLN A 42 7.30 17.59 0.02
C GLN A 42 6.04 18.35 0.48
N PHE A 43 5.13 17.71 1.24
CA PHE A 43 3.95 18.41 1.74
C PHE A 43 4.32 19.51 2.74
N PRO A 44 3.86 20.75 2.53
CA PRO A 44 4.01 21.82 3.51
C PRO A 44 3.37 21.44 4.85
N GLN A 45 4.08 21.63 5.96
CA GLN A 45 3.63 21.18 7.29
C GLN A 45 2.29 21.81 7.71
N ASP A 46 1.97 23.02 7.26
CA ASP A 46 0.70 23.69 7.53
C ASP A 46 -0.50 23.03 6.84
N THR A 47 -0.27 22.15 5.85
CA THR A 47 -1.30 21.38 5.18
C THR A 47 -1.69 20.09 5.92
N ALA A 48 -0.96 19.70 6.97
CA ALA A 48 -1.11 18.42 7.65
C ALA A 48 -2.56 18.13 8.09
N ASN A 49 -3.27 19.14 8.55
CA ASN A 49 -4.65 19.05 9.04
C ASN A 49 -5.69 19.53 7.99
N ARG A 50 -5.28 19.79 6.75
CA ARG A 50 -6.22 20.09 5.66
C ARG A 50 -6.84 18.80 5.17
N ASP A 51 -8.15 18.83 4.91
CA ASP A 51 -8.85 17.70 4.30
C ASP A 51 -8.35 17.45 2.88
N VAL A 52 -8.19 16.19 2.56
CA VAL A 52 -7.95 15.75 1.18
C VAL A 52 -9.25 15.93 0.39
N LEU A 53 -9.14 16.53 -0.80
CA LEU A 53 -10.29 16.81 -1.66
C LEU A 53 -11.16 15.56 -1.85
N ASN A 54 -12.46 15.70 -1.59
CA ASN A 54 -13.47 14.65 -1.69
C ASN A 54 -13.27 13.44 -0.74
N ARG A 55 -12.53 13.60 0.35
CA ARG A 55 -12.29 12.55 1.35
C ARG A 55 -12.47 13.09 2.77
N LYS A 56 -12.92 12.22 3.69
CA LYS A 56 -12.96 12.51 5.13
C LYS A 56 -11.63 12.13 5.80
N ARG A 57 -10.52 12.57 5.23
CA ARG A 57 -9.17 12.35 5.75
C ARG A 57 -8.33 13.59 5.49
N THR A 58 -7.51 13.95 6.44
CA THR A 58 -6.49 14.99 6.29
C THR A 58 -5.27 14.45 5.52
N HIS A 59 -4.41 15.35 5.04
CA HIS A 59 -3.15 14.95 4.40
C HIS A 59 -2.29 14.11 5.33
N ARG A 60 -2.26 14.43 6.63
CA ARG A 60 -1.53 13.68 7.65
C ARG A 60 -2.10 12.25 7.83
N GLU A 61 -3.39 12.11 7.91
CA GLU A 61 -4.06 10.81 8.03
C GLU A 61 -3.85 9.94 6.79
N LEU A 62 -3.93 10.53 5.60
CA LEU A 62 -3.65 9.82 4.36
C LEU A 62 -2.18 9.39 4.27
N SER A 63 -1.25 10.27 4.68
CA SER A 63 0.18 9.96 4.71
C SER A 63 0.52 8.82 5.66
N PHE A 64 -0.10 8.77 6.84
CA PHE A 64 0.04 7.67 7.78
C PHE A 64 -0.53 6.36 7.21
N HIS A 65 -1.70 6.44 6.60
CA HIS A 65 -2.44 5.28 6.11
C HIS A 65 -1.66 4.45 5.08
N VAL A 66 -0.88 5.08 4.21
CA VAL A 66 -0.07 4.37 3.20
C VAL A 66 0.92 3.39 3.86
N PHE A 67 1.56 3.80 4.94
CA PHE A 67 2.48 2.93 5.69
C PHE A 67 1.73 1.92 6.56
N ARG A 68 0.60 2.33 7.14
CA ARG A 68 -0.23 1.49 7.99
C ARG A 68 -0.79 0.27 7.27
N VAL A 69 -1.14 0.39 5.99
CA VAL A 69 -1.63 -0.76 5.20
C VAL A 69 -0.54 -1.80 4.95
N VAL A 70 0.72 -1.38 4.85
CA VAL A 70 1.85 -2.31 4.72
C VAL A 70 2.21 -2.92 6.08
N GLU A 71 2.13 -2.16 7.17
CA GLU A 71 2.27 -2.72 8.52
C GLU A 71 1.23 -3.81 8.77
N ALA A 72 -0.03 -3.59 8.36
CA ALA A 72 -1.10 -4.57 8.46
C ALA A 72 -0.80 -5.87 7.69
N LEU A 73 -0.19 -5.79 6.51
CA LEU A 73 0.30 -6.96 5.78
C LEU A 73 1.36 -7.71 6.60
N LEU A 74 2.32 -7.01 7.20
CA LEU A 74 3.39 -7.61 7.97
C LEU A 74 2.88 -8.26 9.26
N ASP A 75 1.93 -7.62 9.94
CA ASP A 75 1.27 -8.20 11.10
C ASP A 75 0.47 -9.45 10.71
N CYS A 76 -0.20 -9.42 9.55
CA CYS A 76 -0.94 -10.56 9.01
C CYS A 76 -0.01 -11.73 8.66
N ALA A 77 1.15 -11.45 8.09
CA ALA A 77 2.18 -12.45 7.80
C ALA A 77 2.78 -13.07 9.08
N ASP A 78 2.79 -12.32 10.19
CA ASP A 78 3.17 -12.78 11.53
C ASP A 78 2.02 -13.51 12.27
N GLY A 79 0.89 -13.77 11.60
CA GLY A 79 -0.25 -14.54 12.14
C GLY A 79 -1.31 -13.70 12.86
N VAL A 80 -1.27 -12.38 12.78
CA VAL A 80 -2.33 -11.51 13.30
C VAL A 80 -3.47 -11.43 12.29
N GLU A 81 -4.73 -11.53 12.72
CA GLU A 81 -5.89 -11.35 11.85
C GLU A 81 -5.88 -9.96 11.20
N LEU A 82 -5.99 -9.90 9.87
CA LEU A 82 -6.14 -8.66 9.12
C LEU A 82 -7.56 -8.10 9.34
N SER A 83 -7.74 -7.30 10.37
CA SER A 83 -9.02 -6.66 10.65
C SER A 83 -9.24 -5.41 9.79
N TYR A 84 -10.51 -5.04 9.57
CA TYR A 84 -10.86 -3.79 8.88
C TYR A 84 -10.35 -2.53 9.61
N GLN A 85 -10.11 -2.64 10.93
CA GLN A 85 -9.65 -1.53 11.76
C GLN A 85 -8.33 -0.95 11.26
N TYR A 86 -7.40 -1.76 10.73
CA TYR A 86 -6.15 -1.28 10.14
C TYR A 86 -6.35 -0.20 9.07
N TYR A 87 -7.44 -0.31 8.29
CA TYR A 87 -7.76 0.65 7.23
C TYR A 87 -8.51 1.89 7.74
N ALA A 88 -9.03 1.84 8.96
CA ALA A 88 -9.74 2.94 9.63
C ALA A 88 -8.86 3.67 10.65
N ASP A 89 -7.69 3.14 10.99
CA ASP A 89 -6.80 3.72 11.99
C ASP A 89 -6.35 5.13 11.63
N ASN A 90 -6.36 5.99 12.63
CA ASN A 90 -5.77 7.31 12.58
C ASN A 90 -4.33 7.28 13.11
N PRO A 91 -3.46 8.21 12.70
CA PRO A 91 -2.15 8.34 13.28
C PRO A 91 -2.24 8.58 14.79
N PRO A 92 -1.34 7.98 15.59
CA PRO A 92 -1.25 8.23 17.02
C PRO A 92 -1.24 9.73 17.33
N THR A 93 -1.84 10.13 18.46
CA THR A 93 -2.00 11.55 18.83
C THR A 93 -0.69 12.32 18.96
N GLN A 94 0.41 11.62 19.26
CA GLN A 94 1.76 12.19 19.31
C GLN A 94 2.40 12.36 17.93
N MET A 95 1.91 11.68 16.88
CA MET A 95 2.42 11.76 15.51
C MET A 95 1.78 12.95 14.78
N LYS A 96 2.32 14.15 14.99
CA LYS A 96 1.73 15.42 14.54
C LYS A 96 2.34 15.97 13.25
N SER A 97 3.54 15.54 12.90
CA SER A 97 4.29 16.08 11.75
C SER A 97 4.47 15.06 10.65
N PHE A 98 4.66 15.53 9.41
CA PHE A 98 5.05 14.69 8.30
C PHE A 98 6.41 14.02 8.55
N GLY A 99 7.35 14.69 9.22
CA GLY A 99 8.63 14.07 9.60
C GLY A 99 8.47 12.81 10.44
N GLN A 100 7.58 12.83 11.44
CA GLN A 100 7.30 11.65 12.26
C GLN A 100 6.65 10.51 11.45
N ILE A 101 5.83 10.84 10.46
CA ILE A 101 5.24 9.85 9.55
C ILE A 101 6.30 9.25 8.63
N ILE A 102 7.24 10.06 8.14
CA ILE A 102 8.39 9.60 7.34
C ILE A 102 9.26 8.64 8.14
N ASP A 103 9.55 8.96 9.40
CA ASP A 103 10.31 8.09 10.31
C ASP A 103 9.60 6.74 10.52
N TYR A 104 8.28 6.78 10.76
CA TYR A 104 7.46 5.58 10.84
C TYR A 104 7.50 4.77 9.53
N GLY A 105 7.33 5.43 8.38
CA GLY A 105 7.46 4.78 7.07
C GLY A 105 8.81 4.11 6.86
N GLY A 106 9.90 4.75 7.31
CA GLY A 106 11.24 4.16 7.30
C GLY A 106 11.36 2.91 8.18
N GLN A 107 10.66 2.85 9.32
CA GLN A 107 10.60 1.65 10.17
C GLN A 107 9.85 0.51 9.45
N ILE A 108 8.72 0.81 8.80
CA ILE A 108 7.94 -0.20 8.06
C ILE A 108 8.74 -0.76 6.89
N ARG A 109 9.45 0.08 6.13
CA ARG A 109 10.31 -0.38 5.04
C ARG A 109 11.41 -1.33 5.54
N ARG A 110 12.10 -0.98 6.63
CA ARG A 110 13.11 -1.87 7.23
C ARG A 110 12.49 -3.17 7.71
N ARG A 111 11.29 -3.12 8.31
CA ARG A 111 10.56 -4.33 8.73
C ARG A 111 10.20 -5.21 7.53
N LEU A 112 9.74 -4.63 6.42
CA LEU A 112 9.41 -5.35 5.18
C LEU A 112 10.62 -6.13 4.64
N VAL A 113 11.77 -5.47 4.51
CA VAL A 113 13.01 -6.14 4.04
C VAL A 113 13.43 -7.21 5.02
N SER A 114 13.49 -6.92 6.33
CA SER A 114 13.89 -7.89 7.34
C SER A 114 12.94 -9.08 7.47
N TRP A 115 11.63 -8.87 7.23
CA TRP A 115 10.64 -9.93 7.18
C TRP A 115 10.91 -10.83 5.99
N TRP A 116 11.06 -10.26 4.79
CA TRP A 116 11.28 -11.02 3.56
C TRP A 116 12.56 -11.86 3.61
N ASP A 117 13.65 -11.29 4.12
CA ASP A 117 14.94 -11.98 4.27
C ASP A 117 14.89 -13.22 5.17
N LYS A 118 13.86 -13.33 6.03
CA LYS A 118 13.69 -14.41 7.02
C LYS A 118 12.48 -15.29 6.77
N PHE A 119 11.69 -14.95 5.75
CA PHE A 119 10.42 -15.64 5.51
C PHE A 119 10.65 -16.94 4.75
N ASP A 120 10.22 -18.07 5.34
CA ASP A 120 10.51 -19.40 4.81
C ASP A 120 9.60 -19.79 3.64
N ASP A 121 8.31 -19.37 3.65
CA ASP A 121 7.36 -19.67 2.58
C ASP A 121 7.47 -18.66 1.43
N LEU A 122 8.51 -18.77 0.61
CA LEU A 122 8.73 -17.88 -0.54
C LEU A 122 7.62 -17.94 -1.60
N SER A 123 6.70 -18.91 -1.50
CA SER A 123 5.52 -18.98 -2.38
C SER A 123 4.38 -18.08 -1.89
N CYS A 124 4.38 -17.70 -0.62
CA CYS A 124 3.32 -16.96 0.07
C CYS A 124 1.93 -17.58 -0.11
N GLN A 125 1.86 -18.94 -0.19
CA GLN A 125 0.60 -19.66 -0.31
C GLN A 125 -0.01 -20.01 1.04
N THR A 126 0.70 -19.77 2.15
CA THR A 126 0.15 -19.91 3.49
C THR A 126 -1.13 -19.09 3.62
N SER A 127 -2.20 -19.75 4.12
CA SER A 127 -3.49 -19.08 4.37
C SER A 127 -3.38 -18.16 5.57
N VAL A 128 -3.92 -16.96 5.45
CA VAL A 128 -4.02 -15.97 6.52
C VAL A 128 -5.46 -15.55 6.74
N THR A 129 -5.79 -15.23 8.00
CA THR A 129 -7.14 -14.82 8.39
C THR A 129 -7.35 -13.33 8.13
N THR A 130 -8.41 -12.99 7.42
CA THR A 130 -8.76 -11.60 7.11
C THR A 130 -10.23 -11.32 7.43
N TYR A 131 -10.61 -10.03 7.54
CA TYR A 131 -12.00 -9.61 7.75
C TYR A 131 -12.95 -9.98 6.59
N PHE A 132 -12.43 -10.46 5.48
CA PHE A 132 -13.20 -10.94 4.32
C PHE A 132 -12.95 -12.44 4.03
N GLY A 133 -12.45 -13.19 5.02
CA GLY A 133 -12.23 -14.64 4.99
C GLY A 133 -10.76 -15.04 4.88
N GLU A 134 -10.53 -16.35 4.80
CA GLU A 134 -9.20 -16.94 4.63
C GLU A 134 -8.68 -16.68 3.21
N LYS A 135 -7.43 -16.25 3.10
CA LYS A 135 -6.78 -15.90 1.83
C LYS A 135 -5.32 -16.33 1.81
N PRO A 136 -4.77 -16.71 0.64
CA PRO A 136 -3.33 -16.84 0.51
C PRO A 136 -2.63 -15.51 0.80
N LEU A 137 -1.51 -15.55 1.51
CA LEU A 137 -0.72 -14.34 1.82
C LEU A 137 -0.34 -13.58 0.54
N HIS A 138 -0.06 -14.28 -0.57
CA HIS A 138 0.21 -13.67 -1.87
C HIS A 138 -0.92 -12.72 -2.32
N GLU A 139 -2.19 -13.11 -2.14
CA GLU A 139 -3.34 -12.26 -2.51
C GLU A 139 -3.36 -10.97 -1.65
N ILE A 140 -2.98 -11.08 -0.37
CA ILE A 140 -2.89 -9.91 0.50
C ILE A 140 -1.73 -9.00 0.10
N MET A 141 -0.60 -9.55 -0.34
CA MET A 141 0.52 -8.76 -0.88
C MET A 141 0.13 -7.99 -2.14
N GLU A 142 -0.52 -8.63 -3.12
CA GLU A 142 -1.02 -7.96 -4.34
C GLU A 142 -1.97 -6.81 -3.98
N ARG A 143 -2.96 -7.08 -3.11
CA ARG A 143 -3.92 -6.08 -2.66
C ARG A 143 -3.24 -4.91 -1.93
N THR A 144 -2.26 -5.19 -1.09
CA THR A 144 -1.50 -4.17 -0.36
C THR A 144 -0.66 -3.30 -1.28
N ALA A 145 0.06 -3.91 -2.22
CA ALA A 145 0.85 -3.20 -3.22
C ALA A 145 -0.03 -2.27 -4.08
N TRP A 146 -1.16 -2.77 -4.56
CA TRP A 146 -2.13 -1.98 -5.31
C TRP A 146 -2.67 -0.81 -4.48
N HIS A 147 -3.10 -1.08 -3.23
CA HIS A 147 -3.69 -0.07 -2.34
C HIS A 147 -2.69 1.05 -2.03
N ALA A 148 -1.48 0.70 -1.62
CA ALA A 148 -0.41 1.68 -1.39
C ALA A 148 -0.07 2.46 -2.67
N GLY A 149 -0.02 1.78 -3.82
CA GLY A 149 0.20 2.39 -5.12
C GLY A 149 -0.85 3.45 -5.50
N GLN A 150 -2.14 3.18 -5.22
CA GLN A 150 -3.21 4.16 -5.46
C GLN A 150 -3.02 5.43 -4.61
N HIS A 151 -2.61 5.28 -3.36
CA HIS A 151 -2.36 6.44 -2.51
C HIS A 151 -1.11 7.23 -2.92
N VAL A 152 -0.08 6.57 -3.41
CA VAL A 152 1.12 7.26 -3.94
C VAL A 152 0.78 8.06 -5.21
N ARG A 153 -0.06 7.52 -6.10
CA ARG A 153 -0.62 8.30 -7.23
C ARG A 153 -1.41 9.52 -6.74
N GLN A 154 -2.19 9.33 -5.68
CA GLN A 154 -2.94 10.44 -5.06
C GLN A 154 -2.00 11.50 -4.47
N PHE A 155 -0.84 11.13 -3.89
CA PHE A 155 0.15 12.10 -3.40
C PHE A 155 0.74 12.93 -4.53
N MET A 156 1.11 12.31 -5.66
CA MET A 156 1.59 13.06 -6.83
C MET A 156 0.55 14.10 -7.27
N MET A 157 -0.71 13.68 -7.41
CA MET A 157 -1.80 14.60 -7.76
C MET A 157 -1.98 15.74 -6.73
N LEU A 158 -1.87 15.44 -5.43
CA LEU A 158 -2.01 16.46 -4.38
C LEU A 158 -0.85 17.46 -4.40
N LEU A 159 0.37 17.03 -4.69
CA LEU A 159 1.52 17.92 -4.88
C LEU A 159 1.32 18.84 -6.08
N GLU A 160 0.89 18.28 -7.22
CA GLU A 160 0.57 19.06 -8.43
C GLU A 160 -0.50 20.12 -8.17
N VAL A 161 -1.57 19.77 -7.41
CA VAL A 161 -2.62 20.73 -7.01
C VAL A 161 -2.07 21.86 -6.13
N MET A 162 -0.95 21.64 -5.44
CA MET A 162 -0.24 22.64 -4.63
C MET A 162 0.86 23.38 -5.40
N ASP A 163 0.96 23.20 -6.72
CA ASP A 163 2.04 23.71 -7.56
C ASP A 163 3.44 23.21 -7.12
N ILE A 164 3.52 21.99 -6.57
CA ILE A 164 4.75 21.32 -6.17
C ILE A 164 5.01 20.16 -7.12
N GLU A 165 6.14 20.19 -7.82
CA GLU A 165 6.54 19.10 -8.69
C GLU A 165 6.95 17.86 -7.87
N PRO A 166 6.33 16.66 -8.10
CA PRO A 166 6.73 15.45 -7.41
C PRO A 166 8.18 15.06 -7.71
N GLN A 167 8.99 14.85 -6.68
CA GLN A 167 10.38 14.41 -6.86
C GLN A 167 10.44 12.95 -7.32
N CYS A 168 11.15 12.69 -8.43
CA CYS A 168 11.26 11.34 -9.01
C CYS A 168 9.88 10.67 -9.13
N PRO A 169 8.97 11.21 -9.95
CA PRO A 169 7.61 10.71 -10.06
C PRO A 169 7.61 9.25 -10.53
N LEU A 170 6.74 8.43 -9.91
CA LEU A 170 6.52 7.08 -10.37
C LEU A 170 5.72 7.11 -11.68
N THR A 171 6.10 6.23 -12.60
CA THR A 171 5.50 6.09 -13.93
C THR A 171 4.53 4.92 -13.97
N SER A 172 3.82 4.74 -15.08
CA SER A 172 2.97 3.57 -15.30
C SER A 172 3.75 2.24 -15.25
N GLU A 173 5.04 2.25 -15.60
CA GLU A 173 5.91 1.07 -15.56
C GLU A 173 6.19 0.62 -14.11
N ASP A 174 6.34 1.57 -13.19
CA ASP A 174 6.52 1.28 -11.76
C ASP A 174 5.31 0.56 -11.15
N PHE A 175 4.13 0.75 -11.71
CA PHE A 175 2.88 0.09 -11.30
C PHE A 175 2.51 -1.11 -12.17
N ALA A 176 3.30 -1.43 -13.19
CA ALA A 176 3.01 -2.55 -14.09
C ALA A 176 2.89 -3.88 -13.32
N GLY A 177 1.93 -4.71 -13.69
CA GLY A 177 1.64 -5.98 -13.03
C GLY A 177 0.77 -5.89 -11.77
N LEU A 178 0.50 -4.68 -11.23
CA LEU A 178 -0.48 -4.51 -10.16
C LEU A 178 -1.92 -4.50 -10.69
N PRO A 179 -2.93 -4.90 -9.88
CA PRO A 179 -4.35 -4.88 -10.24
C PRO A 179 -4.87 -3.55 -10.75
#